data_a738437e6d2455a9f92058292de6fed0
#
_entry.id   a738437e6d2455a9f92058292de6fed0
#
_cell.length_a   1.000
_cell.length_b   1.000
_cell.length_c   1.000
_cell.angle_alpha   90.00
_cell.angle_beta   90.00
_cell.angle_gamma   90.00
#
_symmetry.space_group_name_H-M   'P 1'
#
loop_
_entity.id
_entity.type
_entity.pdbx_description
1 polymer ?
#
loop_
_entity_poly.entity_id
_entity_poly.type
_entity_poly.pdbx_seq_one_letter_code
_entity_poly.pdbx_strand_id
1 'polypeptide(L)'
;AVYLPIAKFNTMFNKNGFQEIDVVHEENATTEEVVASVKRLMISRHGGEDVTITTQADMIETLGEIMDWLKFTVAAFGGISLLVGGVGIFTIMTVAVNERKSEIGIMRAIGASQSRIRDVFLLESIFLSIFGAILGLITGFMVINLALLVYPDLPIAVAWEYIIFSVFISLLIGLVAGFLPARSASELDPIEALR
;
A
#
# COMPACT_ATOMS: atom_id res chain seq x y z
N ALA A 1 -27.67 -16.90 -16.54
CA ALA A 1 -27.09 -17.31 -17.81
C ALA A 1 -28.25 -17.68 -18.78
N VAL A 2 -28.17 -17.27 -20.05
CA VAL A 2 -29.16 -17.59 -21.09
C VAL A 2 -28.49 -18.51 -22.08
N TYR A 3 -29.01 -19.72 -22.24
CA TYR A 3 -28.50 -20.70 -23.19
C TYR A 3 -29.32 -20.60 -24.51
N LEU A 4 -28.65 -20.38 -25.62
CA LEU A 4 -29.25 -20.31 -26.94
C LEU A 4 -28.66 -21.39 -27.85
N PRO A 5 -29.48 -22.05 -28.69
CA PRO A 5 -28.97 -22.92 -29.73
C PRO A 5 -28.03 -22.15 -30.68
N ILE A 6 -26.89 -22.75 -31.02
CA ILE A 6 -25.86 -22.08 -31.83
C ILE A 6 -26.35 -21.58 -33.18
N ALA A 7 -27.26 -22.32 -33.82
CA ALA A 7 -27.88 -21.91 -35.07
C ALA A 7 -28.64 -20.57 -34.93
N LYS A 8 -29.33 -20.37 -33.81
CA LYS A 8 -30.11 -19.17 -33.54
C LYS A 8 -29.19 -17.99 -33.14
N PHE A 9 -28.12 -18.28 -32.41
CA PHE A 9 -27.06 -17.30 -32.07
C PHE A 9 -26.40 -16.76 -33.36
N ASN A 10 -25.94 -17.66 -34.23
CA ASN A 10 -25.29 -17.28 -35.48
C ASN A 10 -26.19 -16.42 -36.39
N THR A 11 -27.50 -16.73 -36.41
CA THR A 11 -28.46 -15.93 -37.21
C THR A 11 -28.74 -14.56 -36.61
N MET A 12 -28.82 -14.47 -35.27
CA MET A 12 -29.10 -13.20 -34.57
C MET A 12 -27.92 -12.24 -34.58
N PHE A 13 -26.70 -12.76 -34.47
CA PHE A 13 -25.51 -11.93 -34.36
C PHE A 13 -24.67 -11.91 -35.63
N ASN A 14 -25.13 -12.52 -36.72
CA ASN A 14 -24.45 -12.63 -38.01
C ASN A 14 -22.97 -13.10 -37.87
N LYS A 15 -22.73 -14.06 -36.98
CA LYS A 15 -21.42 -14.64 -36.71
C LYS A 15 -21.38 -16.08 -37.19
N ASN A 16 -20.31 -16.41 -37.90
CA ASN A 16 -20.02 -17.77 -38.33
C ASN A 16 -18.83 -18.31 -37.54
N GLY A 17 -19.03 -19.50 -36.91
CA GLY A 17 -17.96 -20.18 -36.18
C GLY A 17 -18.08 -20.09 -34.66
N PHE A 18 -17.10 -20.64 -34.00
CA PHE A 18 -16.96 -20.65 -32.53
C PHE A 18 -16.06 -19.50 -32.12
N GLN A 19 -16.43 -18.79 -31.06
CA GLN A 19 -15.64 -17.68 -30.51
C GLN A 19 -14.61 -18.18 -29.51
N GLU A 20 -14.94 -19.27 -28.83
CA GLU A 20 -14.13 -19.88 -27.78
C GLU A 20 -14.31 -21.40 -27.82
N ILE A 21 -13.23 -22.12 -27.62
CA ILE A 21 -13.21 -23.58 -27.52
C ILE A 21 -12.46 -23.94 -26.26
N ASP A 22 -13.15 -24.50 -25.29
CA ASP A 22 -12.53 -25.01 -24.08
C ASP A 22 -11.95 -26.42 -24.34
N VAL A 23 -10.66 -26.55 -24.07
CA VAL A 23 -9.96 -27.82 -24.19
C VAL A 23 -9.64 -28.34 -22.79
N VAL A 24 -10.18 -29.50 -22.45
CA VAL A 24 -9.87 -30.21 -21.21
C VAL A 24 -8.95 -31.36 -21.53
N HIS A 25 -7.85 -31.48 -20.80
CA HIS A 25 -6.90 -32.58 -20.96
C HIS A 25 -6.88 -33.49 -19.73
N GLU A 26 -6.42 -34.74 -19.91
CA GLU A 26 -6.24 -35.68 -18.83
C GLU A 26 -4.99 -35.33 -18.00
N GLU A 27 -4.96 -35.78 -16.72
CA GLU A 27 -3.86 -35.52 -15.79
C GLU A 27 -2.47 -36.01 -16.24
N ASN A 28 -2.43 -36.94 -17.20
CA ASN A 28 -1.18 -37.50 -17.71
C ASN A 28 -0.47 -36.65 -18.77
N ALA A 29 -1.09 -35.56 -19.27
CA ALA A 29 -0.51 -34.66 -20.26
C ALA A 29 -0.14 -33.33 -19.61
N THR A 30 1.06 -32.81 -19.94
CA THR A 30 1.44 -31.47 -19.49
C THR A 30 0.68 -30.40 -20.28
N THR A 31 0.31 -29.32 -19.61
CA THR A 31 -0.43 -28.21 -20.24
C THR A 31 0.34 -27.65 -21.45
N GLU A 32 1.67 -27.58 -21.37
CA GLU A 32 2.54 -27.08 -22.44
C GLU A 32 2.50 -27.98 -23.68
N GLU A 33 2.49 -29.31 -23.50
CA GLU A 33 2.39 -30.25 -24.61
C GLU A 33 1.03 -30.19 -25.31
N VAL A 34 -0.04 -29.99 -24.54
CA VAL A 34 -1.41 -29.82 -25.07
C VAL A 34 -1.50 -28.52 -25.85
N VAL A 35 -1.02 -27.40 -25.30
CA VAL A 35 -0.97 -26.10 -25.95
C VAL A 35 -0.20 -26.16 -27.26
N ALA A 36 1.00 -26.78 -27.26
CA ALA A 36 1.80 -26.93 -28.47
C ALA A 36 1.12 -27.81 -29.55
N SER A 37 0.36 -28.80 -29.10
CA SER A 37 -0.38 -29.69 -30.02
C SER A 37 -1.60 -29.02 -30.61
N VAL A 38 -2.37 -28.30 -29.80
CA VAL A 38 -3.52 -27.49 -30.25
C VAL A 38 -3.06 -26.39 -31.20
N LYS A 39 -1.99 -25.68 -30.87
CA LYS A 39 -1.41 -24.61 -31.72
C LYS A 39 -1.01 -25.17 -33.08
N ARG A 40 -0.30 -26.29 -33.14
CA ARG A 40 0.08 -26.95 -34.41
C ARG A 40 -1.14 -27.37 -35.23
N LEU A 41 -2.15 -27.92 -34.57
CA LEU A 41 -3.37 -28.35 -35.24
C LEU A 41 -4.12 -27.14 -35.85
N MET A 42 -4.25 -26.05 -35.11
CA MET A 42 -4.95 -24.86 -35.58
C MET A 42 -4.20 -24.20 -36.76
N ILE A 43 -2.90 -24.04 -36.65
CA ILE A 43 -2.07 -23.50 -37.76
C ILE A 43 -2.19 -24.40 -39.01
N SER A 44 -2.17 -25.71 -38.85
CA SER A 44 -2.29 -26.64 -40.02
C SER A 44 -3.66 -26.56 -40.69
N ARG A 45 -4.70 -26.22 -39.95
CA ARG A 45 -6.09 -26.13 -40.43
C ARG A 45 -6.44 -24.77 -41.01
N HIS A 46 -5.94 -23.69 -40.40
CA HIS A 46 -6.29 -22.31 -40.76
C HIS A 46 -5.23 -21.68 -41.71
N GLY A 47 -4.06 -22.30 -41.84
CA GLY A 47 -2.97 -21.76 -42.68
C GLY A 47 -2.22 -20.59 -42.06
N GLY A 48 -2.51 -20.22 -40.83
CA GLY A 48 -1.88 -19.12 -40.09
C GLY A 48 -2.17 -19.19 -38.60
N GLU A 49 -1.49 -18.35 -37.80
CA GLU A 49 -1.68 -18.21 -36.37
C GLU A 49 -2.78 -17.16 -36.11
N ASP A 50 -4.01 -17.56 -36.17
CA ASP A 50 -5.21 -16.71 -36.00
C ASP A 50 -5.98 -17.01 -34.70
N VAL A 51 -5.41 -17.85 -33.82
CA VAL A 51 -6.03 -18.29 -32.56
C VAL A 51 -5.11 -17.98 -31.39
N THR A 52 -5.64 -17.32 -30.39
CA THR A 52 -4.96 -17.12 -29.10
C THR A 52 -5.33 -18.28 -28.15
N ILE A 53 -4.33 -18.96 -27.62
CA ILE A 53 -4.51 -20.00 -26.61
C ILE A 53 -4.15 -19.39 -25.28
N THR A 54 -5.10 -19.43 -24.36
CA THR A 54 -4.89 -18.94 -22.97
C THR A 54 -5.10 -20.11 -22.03
N THR A 55 -4.14 -20.36 -21.16
CA THR A 55 -4.26 -21.41 -20.14
C THR A 55 -4.80 -20.81 -18.84
N GLN A 56 -5.30 -21.67 -17.95
CA GLN A 56 -5.67 -21.22 -16.60
C GLN A 56 -4.47 -20.69 -15.82
N ALA A 57 -3.28 -21.24 -16.07
CA ALA A 57 -2.04 -20.75 -15.47
C ALA A 57 -1.72 -19.31 -15.92
N ASP A 58 -1.83 -19.02 -17.22
CA ASP A 58 -1.63 -17.65 -17.76
C ASP A 58 -2.63 -16.66 -17.17
N MET A 59 -3.87 -17.09 -16.95
CA MET A 59 -4.90 -16.25 -16.30
C MET A 59 -4.55 -15.94 -14.85
N ILE A 60 -4.10 -16.95 -14.09
CA ILE A 60 -3.67 -16.78 -12.69
C ILE A 60 -2.44 -15.87 -12.63
N GLU A 61 -1.48 -16.05 -13.52
CA GLU A 61 -0.28 -15.20 -13.61
C GLU A 61 -0.65 -13.74 -13.90
N THR A 62 -1.50 -13.51 -14.90
CA THR A 62 -2.00 -12.17 -15.25
C THR A 62 -2.75 -11.52 -14.08
N LEU A 63 -3.61 -12.28 -13.39
CA LEU A 63 -4.29 -11.78 -12.19
C LEU A 63 -3.29 -11.45 -11.08
N GLY A 64 -2.24 -12.27 -10.91
CA GLY A 64 -1.15 -12.01 -9.98
C GLY A 64 -0.44 -10.70 -10.27
N GLU A 65 -0.07 -10.46 -11.52
CA GLU A 65 0.56 -9.20 -11.96
C GLU A 65 -0.35 -7.98 -11.69
N ILE A 66 -1.64 -8.07 -12.01
CA ILE A 66 -2.60 -7.00 -11.73
C ILE A 66 -2.67 -6.73 -10.22
N MET A 67 -2.72 -7.78 -9.40
CA MET A 67 -2.74 -7.64 -7.94
C MET A 67 -1.46 -6.99 -7.41
N ASP A 68 -0.31 -7.29 -7.97
CA ASP A 68 0.97 -6.69 -7.55
C ASP A 68 1.05 -5.21 -7.96
N TRP A 69 0.56 -4.84 -9.14
CA TRP A 69 0.41 -3.43 -9.52
C TRP A 69 -0.54 -2.67 -8.61
N LEU A 70 -1.67 -3.28 -8.20
CA LEU A 70 -2.61 -2.69 -7.24
C LEU A 70 -1.95 -2.50 -5.86
N LYS A 71 -1.23 -3.52 -5.35
CA LYS A 71 -0.48 -3.43 -4.08
C LYS A 71 0.55 -2.30 -4.15
N PHE A 72 1.33 -2.22 -5.23
CA PHE A 72 2.31 -1.15 -5.43
C PHE A 72 1.65 0.24 -5.42
N THR A 73 0.54 0.39 -6.13
CA THR A 73 -0.20 1.66 -6.20
C THR A 73 -0.69 2.09 -4.82
N VAL A 74 -1.30 1.17 -4.06
CA VAL A 74 -1.77 1.45 -2.69
C VAL A 74 -0.59 1.79 -1.77
N ALA A 75 0.52 1.05 -1.88
CA ALA A 75 1.74 1.34 -1.11
C ALA A 75 2.34 2.71 -1.44
N ALA A 76 2.31 3.12 -2.72
CA ALA A 76 2.77 4.44 -3.14
C ALA A 76 1.91 5.57 -2.54
N PHE A 77 0.58 5.44 -2.59
CA PHE A 77 -0.32 6.41 -1.94
C PHE A 77 -0.12 6.45 -0.42
N GLY A 78 0.05 5.29 0.21
CA GLY A 78 0.40 5.19 1.64
C GLY A 78 1.72 5.90 1.95
N GLY A 79 2.75 5.70 1.13
CA GLY A 79 4.05 6.36 1.25
C GLY A 79 3.96 7.87 1.14
N ILE A 80 3.22 8.39 0.16
CA ILE A 80 2.98 9.83 0.01
C ILE A 80 2.26 10.39 1.24
N SER A 81 1.22 9.70 1.73
CA SER A 81 0.48 10.11 2.94
C SER A 81 1.38 10.17 4.17
N LEU A 82 2.30 9.20 4.31
CA LEU A 82 3.28 9.19 5.39
C LEU A 82 4.27 10.35 5.29
N LEU A 83 4.73 10.70 4.09
CA LEU A 83 5.59 11.88 3.87
C LEU A 83 4.88 13.17 4.27
N VAL A 84 3.62 13.35 3.88
CA VAL A 84 2.81 14.51 4.27
C VAL A 84 2.63 14.55 5.79
N GLY A 85 2.37 13.42 6.44
CA GLY A 85 2.33 13.29 7.89
C GLY A 85 3.65 13.68 8.56
N GLY A 86 4.79 13.24 7.99
CA GLY A 86 6.12 13.62 8.45
C GLY A 86 6.38 15.13 8.38
N VAL A 87 5.99 15.78 7.27
CA VAL A 87 6.05 17.24 7.14
C VAL A 87 5.16 17.92 8.18
N GLY A 88 3.99 17.35 8.48
CA GLY A 88 3.10 17.83 9.54
C GLY A 88 3.78 17.80 10.92
N ILE A 89 4.42 16.67 11.29
CA ILE A 89 5.17 16.55 12.54
C ILE A 89 6.31 17.58 12.59
N PHE A 90 7.09 17.67 11.52
CA PHE A 90 8.17 18.66 11.41
C PHE A 90 7.68 20.09 11.65
N THR A 91 6.56 20.47 11.05
CA THR A 91 5.98 21.81 11.17
C THR A 91 5.51 22.06 12.61
N ILE A 92 4.75 21.13 13.20
CA ILE A 92 4.25 21.25 14.56
C ILE A 92 5.41 21.38 15.56
N MET A 93 6.43 20.53 15.42
CA MET A 93 7.61 20.57 16.28
C MET A 93 8.40 21.87 16.14
N THR A 94 8.51 22.39 14.90
CA THR A 94 9.18 23.69 14.65
C THR A 94 8.43 24.83 15.32
N VAL A 95 7.10 24.84 15.25
CA VAL A 95 6.26 25.82 15.93
C VAL A 95 6.40 25.68 17.46
N ALA A 96 6.31 24.45 17.99
CA ALA A 96 6.44 24.19 19.42
C ALA A 96 7.79 24.66 19.98
N VAL A 97 8.90 24.41 19.26
CA VAL A 97 10.24 24.90 19.64
C VAL A 97 10.28 26.43 19.65
N ASN A 98 9.68 27.09 18.64
CA ASN A 98 9.65 28.55 18.58
C ASN A 98 8.81 29.18 19.70
N GLU A 99 7.67 28.59 20.05
CA GLU A 99 6.81 29.07 21.13
C GLU A 99 7.42 28.87 22.51
N ARG A 100 8.27 27.81 22.67
CA ARG A 100 8.90 27.46 23.95
C ARG A 100 10.36 27.93 24.06
N LYS A 101 10.82 28.88 23.22
CA LYS A 101 12.23 29.38 23.26
C LYS A 101 12.64 29.86 24.63
N SER A 102 11.81 30.62 25.31
CA SER A 102 12.09 31.11 26.65
C SER A 102 12.25 30.00 27.69
N GLU A 103 11.40 28.97 27.63
CA GLU A 103 11.49 27.79 28.53
C GLU A 103 12.81 27.02 28.26
N ILE A 104 13.17 26.86 27.00
CA ILE A 104 14.43 26.22 26.59
C ILE A 104 15.62 27.05 27.10
N GLY A 105 15.55 28.38 26.95
CA GLY A 105 16.57 29.32 27.46
C GLY A 105 16.77 29.18 28.97
N ILE A 106 15.69 29.11 29.74
CA ILE A 106 15.74 28.91 31.19
C ILE A 106 16.37 27.54 31.52
N MET A 107 15.93 26.47 30.86
CA MET A 107 16.51 25.15 31.10
C MET A 107 18.01 25.12 30.82
N ARG A 108 18.47 25.82 29.78
CA ARG A 108 19.88 25.95 29.46
C ARG A 108 20.63 26.78 30.50
N ALA A 109 20.04 27.87 30.98
CA ALA A 109 20.64 28.73 32.00
C ALA A 109 20.87 28.03 33.35
N ILE A 110 19.96 27.11 33.73
CA ILE A 110 20.09 26.28 34.94
C ILE A 110 20.94 25.02 34.74
N GLY A 111 21.60 24.87 33.55
CA GLY A 111 22.58 23.83 33.29
C GLY A 111 22.08 22.57 32.58
N ALA A 112 20.93 22.61 31.94
CA ALA A 112 20.50 21.47 31.09
C ALA A 112 21.47 21.30 29.91
N SER A 113 21.90 20.06 29.67
CA SER A 113 22.75 19.72 28.54
C SER A 113 21.96 19.76 27.22
N GLN A 114 22.64 20.05 26.11
CA GLN A 114 22.02 20.05 24.75
C GLN A 114 21.36 18.70 24.44
N SER A 115 22.02 17.59 24.80
CA SER A 115 21.45 16.24 24.58
C SER A 115 20.12 16.06 25.30
N ARG A 116 20.01 16.53 26.55
CA ARG A 116 18.78 16.41 27.33
C ARG A 116 17.61 17.16 26.68
N ILE A 117 17.86 18.39 26.20
CA ILE A 117 16.83 19.16 25.49
C ILE A 117 16.42 18.47 24.19
N ARG A 118 17.41 18.07 23.38
CA ARG A 118 17.14 17.32 22.15
C ARG A 118 16.31 16.07 22.41
N ASP A 119 16.67 15.29 23.41
CA ASP A 119 16.02 14.02 23.71
C ASP A 119 14.57 14.22 24.18
N VAL A 120 14.26 15.30 24.90
CA VAL A 120 12.89 15.66 25.26
C VAL A 120 12.03 15.94 24.04
N PHE A 121 12.50 16.76 23.10
CA PHE A 121 11.79 17.07 21.86
C PHE A 121 11.70 15.86 20.93
N LEU A 122 12.71 14.99 20.87
CA LEU A 122 12.64 13.73 20.14
C LEU A 122 11.58 12.79 20.72
N LEU A 123 11.52 12.67 22.04
CA LEU A 123 10.45 11.89 22.67
C LEU A 123 9.06 12.46 22.36
N GLU A 124 8.89 13.77 22.34
CA GLU A 124 7.64 14.40 21.98
C GLU A 124 7.21 14.05 20.55
N SER A 125 8.13 14.07 19.58
CA SER A 125 7.83 13.65 18.20
C SER A 125 7.50 12.16 18.07
N ILE A 126 8.16 11.31 18.85
CA ILE A 126 7.85 9.86 18.92
C ILE A 126 6.45 9.66 19.50
N PHE A 127 6.09 10.35 20.58
CA PHE A 127 4.74 10.28 21.16
C PHE A 127 3.65 10.71 20.17
N LEU A 128 3.88 11.80 19.41
CA LEU A 128 2.97 12.23 18.36
C LEU A 128 2.78 11.14 17.29
N SER A 129 3.86 10.48 16.89
CA SER A 129 3.81 9.40 15.90
C SER A 129 3.09 8.17 16.41
N ILE A 130 3.33 7.76 17.67
CA ILE A 130 2.62 6.64 18.30
C ILE A 130 1.13 6.93 18.37
N PHE A 131 0.76 8.13 18.83
CA PHE A 131 -0.62 8.53 18.95
C PHE A 131 -1.32 8.56 17.58
N GLY A 132 -0.65 9.11 16.58
CA GLY A 132 -1.12 9.07 15.18
C GLY A 132 -1.28 7.66 14.63
N ALA A 133 -0.31 6.76 14.90
CA ALA A 133 -0.39 5.37 14.49
C ALA A 133 -1.57 4.62 15.14
N ILE A 134 -1.79 4.83 16.44
CA ILE A 134 -2.94 4.23 17.17
C ILE A 134 -4.26 4.74 16.58
N LEU A 135 -4.41 6.05 16.38
CA LEU A 135 -5.60 6.63 15.77
C LEU A 135 -5.82 6.11 14.36
N GLY A 136 -4.76 6.02 13.56
CA GLY A 136 -4.80 5.45 12.21
C GLY A 136 -5.27 4.00 12.20
N LEU A 137 -4.75 3.16 13.10
CA LEU A 137 -5.17 1.77 13.26
C LEU A 137 -6.64 1.66 13.68
N ILE A 138 -7.07 2.43 14.69
CA ILE A 138 -8.47 2.43 15.13
C ILE A 138 -9.38 2.82 13.97
N THR A 139 -9.04 3.88 13.23
CA THR A 139 -9.82 4.34 12.09
C THR A 139 -9.85 3.27 10.98
N GLY A 140 -8.70 2.65 10.68
CA GLY A 140 -8.60 1.56 9.71
C GLY A 140 -9.49 0.36 10.08
N PHE A 141 -9.42 -0.10 11.33
CA PHE A 141 -10.29 -1.17 11.82
C PHE A 141 -11.77 -0.79 11.78
N MET A 142 -12.11 0.46 12.11
CA MET A 142 -13.47 0.96 12.02
C MET A 142 -14.00 0.90 10.58
N VAL A 143 -13.20 1.33 9.60
CA VAL A 143 -13.57 1.28 8.18
C VAL A 143 -13.76 -0.15 7.70
N ILE A 144 -12.87 -1.07 8.09
CA ILE A 144 -12.98 -2.50 7.75
C ILE A 144 -14.28 -3.08 8.32
N ASN A 145 -14.58 -2.83 9.60
CA ASN A 145 -15.80 -3.34 10.21
C ASN A 145 -17.07 -2.76 9.58
N LEU A 146 -17.04 -1.47 9.21
CA LEU A 146 -18.15 -0.85 8.49
C LEU A 146 -18.36 -1.48 7.11
N ALA A 147 -17.28 -1.77 6.39
CA ALA A 147 -17.34 -2.45 5.09
C ALA A 147 -17.92 -3.86 5.22
N LEU A 148 -17.52 -4.62 6.23
CA LEU A 148 -18.07 -5.95 6.52
C LEU A 148 -19.56 -5.93 6.93
N LEU A 149 -20.01 -4.84 7.55
CA LEU A 149 -21.43 -4.67 7.90
C LEU A 149 -22.29 -4.52 6.62
N VAL A 150 -21.76 -3.85 5.60
CA VAL A 150 -22.45 -3.62 4.32
C VAL A 150 -22.31 -4.82 3.37
N TYR A 151 -21.14 -5.45 3.38
CA TYR A 151 -20.78 -6.57 2.52
C TYR A 151 -20.18 -7.72 3.33
N PRO A 152 -21.01 -8.58 3.97
CA PRO A 152 -20.54 -9.65 4.86
C PRO A 152 -19.68 -10.71 4.16
N ASP A 153 -19.85 -10.88 2.84
CA ASP A 153 -19.15 -11.90 2.03
C ASP A 153 -17.75 -11.47 1.55
N LEU A 154 -17.27 -10.29 1.97
CA LEU A 154 -15.93 -9.85 1.59
C LEU A 154 -14.85 -10.70 2.29
N PRO A 155 -13.95 -11.36 1.54
CA PRO A 155 -12.87 -12.17 2.11
C PRO A 155 -11.74 -11.27 2.64
N ILE A 156 -12.00 -10.52 3.72
CA ILE A 156 -11.00 -9.63 4.31
C ILE A 156 -10.16 -10.43 5.31
N ALA A 157 -8.88 -10.61 5.00
CA ALA A 157 -7.90 -11.15 5.91
C ALA A 157 -7.01 -10.02 6.48
N VAL A 158 -6.94 -9.92 7.80
CA VAL A 158 -6.06 -8.95 8.47
C VAL A 158 -4.65 -9.53 8.52
N ALA A 159 -3.75 -8.96 7.75
CA ALA A 159 -2.35 -9.36 7.75
C ALA A 159 -1.57 -8.55 8.81
N TRP A 160 -1.31 -9.18 9.96
CA TRP A 160 -0.63 -8.57 11.11
C TRP A 160 0.76 -8.04 10.79
N GLU A 161 1.44 -8.65 9.82
CA GLU A 161 2.77 -8.24 9.36
C GLU A 161 2.78 -6.80 8.85
N TYR A 162 1.78 -6.41 8.04
CA TYR A 162 1.67 -5.05 7.53
C TYR A 162 1.32 -4.04 8.63
N ILE A 163 0.57 -4.44 9.65
CA ILE A 163 0.25 -3.58 10.79
C ILE A 163 1.53 -3.26 11.57
N ILE A 164 2.31 -4.28 11.91
CA ILE A 164 3.59 -4.10 12.63
C ILE A 164 4.55 -3.24 11.80
N PHE A 165 4.64 -3.51 10.51
CA PHE A 165 5.49 -2.75 9.59
C PHE A 165 5.06 -1.28 9.48
N SER A 166 3.75 -1.00 9.40
CA SER A 166 3.23 0.37 9.32
C SER A 166 3.51 1.18 10.60
N VAL A 167 3.36 0.56 11.77
CA VAL A 167 3.71 1.18 13.06
C VAL A 167 5.20 1.49 13.12
N PHE A 168 6.04 0.54 12.70
CA PHE A 168 7.50 0.74 12.68
C PHE A 168 7.90 1.90 11.77
N ILE A 169 7.35 1.96 10.56
CA ILE A 169 7.63 3.07 9.62
C ILE A 169 7.11 4.40 10.18
N SER A 170 5.93 4.42 10.80
CA SER A 170 5.39 5.62 11.43
C SER A 170 6.32 6.18 12.51
N LEU A 171 6.85 5.30 13.36
CA LEU A 171 7.85 5.68 14.38
C LEU A 171 9.12 6.24 13.77
N LEU A 172 9.60 5.62 12.71
CA LEU A 172 10.81 6.04 12.01
C LEU A 172 10.63 7.43 11.38
N ILE A 173 9.49 7.68 10.76
CA ILE A 173 9.15 8.99 10.19
C ILE A 173 9.05 10.06 11.28
N GLY A 174 8.40 9.74 12.41
CA GLY A 174 8.33 10.66 13.53
C GLY A 174 9.70 11.05 14.09
N LEU A 175 10.58 10.08 14.22
CA LEU A 175 11.96 10.30 14.66
C LEU A 175 12.74 11.16 13.67
N VAL A 176 12.64 10.87 12.37
CA VAL A 176 13.33 11.64 11.32
C VAL A 176 12.77 13.06 11.22
N ALA A 177 11.45 13.21 11.22
CA ALA A 177 10.79 14.51 11.13
C ALA A 177 11.04 15.39 12.37
N GLY A 178 11.10 14.78 13.56
CA GLY A 178 11.37 15.48 14.81
C GLY A 178 12.85 15.81 15.05
N PHE A 179 13.76 15.15 14.33
CA PHE A 179 15.20 15.28 14.60
C PHE A 179 15.73 16.70 14.36
N LEU A 180 15.38 17.32 13.24
CA LEU A 180 15.85 18.68 12.90
C LEU A 180 15.31 19.73 13.87
N PRO A 181 14.01 19.80 14.19
CA PRO A 181 13.50 20.74 15.19
C PRO A 181 14.10 20.50 16.58
N ALA A 182 14.23 19.24 17.02
CA ALA A 182 14.81 18.89 18.31
C ALA A 182 16.28 19.31 18.42
N ARG A 183 17.04 19.17 17.34
CA ARG A 183 18.41 19.66 17.26
C ARG A 183 18.46 21.18 17.34
N SER A 184 17.63 21.87 16.56
CA SER A 184 17.55 23.34 16.60
C SER A 184 17.21 23.86 18.00
N ALA A 185 16.28 23.20 18.71
CA ALA A 185 15.96 23.52 20.09
C ALA A 185 17.18 23.37 21.04
N SER A 186 17.99 22.35 20.84
CA SER A 186 19.17 22.06 21.68
C SER A 186 20.33 23.02 21.46
N GLU A 187 20.42 23.63 20.28
CA GLU A 187 21.49 24.56 19.89
C GLU A 187 21.14 26.04 20.21
N LEU A 188 19.94 26.35 20.74
CA LEU A 188 19.54 27.69 21.12
C LEU A 188 20.48 28.30 22.17
N ASP A 189 20.90 29.56 21.94
CA ASP A 189 21.69 30.34 22.90
C ASP A 189 20.74 30.83 24.02
N PRO A 190 21.07 30.58 25.31
CA PRO A 190 20.28 31.08 26.43
C PRO A 190 20.05 32.60 26.43
N ILE A 191 21.03 33.36 25.95
CA ILE A 191 20.96 34.85 25.92
C ILE A 191 19.98 35.31 24.86
N GLU A 192 19.96 34.69 23.69
CA GLU A 192 19.00 35.02 22.62
C GLU A 192 17.58 34.51 22.96
N ALA A 193 17.45 33.40 23.63
CA ALA A 193 16.19 32.81 23.99
C ALA A 193 15.40 33.59 25.06
N LEU A 194 16.11 34.41 25.88
CA LEU A 194 15.54 35.20 26.97
C LEU A 194 15.33 36.68 26.59
N ARG A 195 15.67 37.07 25.40
CA ARG A 195 15.49 38.40 24.87
C ARG A 195 14.16 38.61 24.17
#